data_772cc5ae9327d7b08058e59d6763e71d
#
_entry.id   772cc5ae9327d7b08058e59d6763e71d
#
_cell.length_a   1.000
_cell.length_b   1.000
_cell.length_c   1.000
_cell.angle_alpha   90.00
_cell.angle_beta   90.00
_cell.angle_gamma   90.00
#
_symmetry.space_group_name_H-M   'P 1'
#
loop_
_entity.id
_entity.type
_entity.pdbx_description
1 polymer ?
#
loop_
_entity_poly.entity_id
_entity_poly.type
_entity_poly.pdbx_seq_one_letter_code
_entity_poly.pdbx_strand_id
1 'polypeptide(L)'
;MQKPAKKALLLIVAILVSAPLIMEAYTRWSPAFSADMPAPKASTKRLILLFHGSGGKDNPAMLQLEQTLREKLTANDSEVIRYVWSPWSDGRLRASTNGLYLGEKIGAHLANQNIRELHLIGHSAGAWLPDAVCASLRKYNSEPVKVRMTFLDPIGIKGFLDFDWGSQNFGGCADFAEAIINTNDNVPGTNEPLQRAFNIDVTELPHDMNGHEWPVWYYTQTLNGMSLSMDANHFEMPRGAVAKDVTASAD
;
A
#
# COMPACT_ATOMS: atom_id res chain seq x y z
N MET A 1 -8.38 -2.05 56.66
CA MET A 1 -7.65 -2.76 55.60
C MET A 1 -8.10 -2.52 54.13
N GLN A 2 -8.95 -1.56 53.84
CA GLN A 2 -9.44 -1.32 52.45
C GLN A 2 -8.64 -0.30 51.60
N LYS A 3 -7.75 0.50 52.20
CA LYS A 3 -6.97 1.54 51.50
C LYS A 3 -5.94 1.04 50.48
N PRO A 4 -5.17 -0.05 50.69
CA PRO A 4 -4.18 -0.51 49.74
C PRO A 4 -4.84 -1.11 48.45
N ALA A 5 -5.94 -1.83 48.61
CA ALA A 5 -6.65 -2.41 47.46
C ALA A 5 -7.24 -1.34 46.50
N LYS A 6 -7.78 -0.24 47.05
CA LYS A 6 -8.28 0.88 46.24
C LYS A 6 -7.15 1.59 45.49
N LYS A 7 -5.98 1.77 46.10
CA LYS A 7 -4.82 2.38 45.42
C LYS A 7 -4.28 1.47 44.32
N ALA A 8 -4.21 0.17 44.55
CA ALA A 8 -3.81 -0.80 43.54
C ALA A 8 -4.79 -0.81 42.34
N LEU A 9 -6.08 -0.80 42.61
CA LEU A 9 -7.10 -0.75 41.56
C LEU A 9 -6.98 0.55 40.73
N LEU A 10 -6.82 1.71 41.38
CA LEU A 10 -6.63 2.98 40.68
C LEU A 10 -5.37 2.98 39.83
N LEU A 11 -4.27 2.40 40.28
CA LEU A 11 -3.04 2.26 39.50
C LEU A 11 -3.24 1.36 38.27
N ILE A 12 -3.91 0.23 38.43
CA ILE A 12 -4.23 -0.67 37.32
C ILE A 12 -5.10 0.03 36.30
N VAL A 13 -6.14 0.73 36.71
CA VAL A 13 -7.01 1.49 35.80
C VAL A 13 -6.22 2.60 35.08
N ALA A 14 -5.36 3.32 35.80
CA ALA A 14 -4.51 4.33 35.20
C ALA A 14 -3.58 3.74 34.11
N ILE A 15 -2.97 2.59 34.36
CA ILE A 15 -2.10 1.89 33.39
C ILE A 15 -2.93 1.43 32.17
N LEU A 16 -4.09 0.81 32.41
CA LEU A 16 -4.97 0.31 31.32
C LEU A 16 -5.47 1.42 30.41
N VAL A 17 -5.63 2.63 30.92
CA VAL A 17 -6.06 3.80 30.14
C VAL A 17 -4.86 4.50 29.48
N SER A 18 -3.78 4.70 30.23
CA SER A 18 -2.63 5.47 29.72
C SER A 18 -1.79 4.70 28.70
N ALA A 19 -1.64 3.39 28.84
CA ALA A 19 -0.81 2.61 27.93
C ALA A 19 -1.29 2.62 26.47
N PRO A 20 -2.58 2.39 26.14
CA PRO A 20 -3.08 2.52 24.79
C PRO A 20 -2.93 3.95 24.22
N LEU A 21 -3.14 4.99 25.04
CA LEU A 21 -2.98 6.37 24.61
C LEU A 21 -1.52 6.72 24.31
N ILE A 22 -0.59 6.22 25.11
CA ILE A 22 0.86 6.40 24.85
C ILE A 22 1.26 5.66 23.58
N MET A 23 0.76 4.44 23.39
CA MET A 23 1.01 3.68 22.16
C MET A 23 0.43 4.38 20.93
N GLU A 24 -0.79 4.90 21.01
CA GLU A 24 -1.39 5.67 19.93
C GLU A 24 -0.57 6.92 19.61
N ALA A 25 -0.13 7.67 20.63
CA ALA A 25 0.73 8.83 20.44
C ALA A 25 2.07 8.46 19.80
N TYR A 26 2.68 7.36 20.24
CA TYR A 26 3.94 6.86 19.68
C TYR A 26 3.80 6.45 18.21
N THR A 27 2.75 5.73 17.86
CA THR A 27 2.51 5.23 16.50
C THR A 27 2.20 6.36 15.52
N ARG A 28 1.59 7.46 15.99
CA ARG A 28 1.25 8.64 15.17
C ARG A 28 2.36 9.70 15.13
N TRP A 29 3.36 9.58 15.98
CA TRP A 29 4.46 10.53 15.98
C TRP A 29 5.45 10.21 14.86
N SER A 30 5.64 11.15 13.93
CA SER A 30 6.66 11.06 12.88
C SER A 30 7.71 12.14 13.10
N PRO A 31 8.89 11.79 13.64
CA PRO A 31 10.02 12.71 13.59
C PRO A 31 10.39 12.93 12.13
N ALA A 32 10.82 14.14 11.81
CA ALA A 32 11.35 14.40 10.48
C ALA A 32 12.58 13.51 10.22
N PHE A 33 12.58 12.82 9.12
CA PHE A 33 13.72 12.05 8.65
C PHE A 33 13.96 12.32 7.16
N SER A 34 15.18 12.07 6.70
CA SER A 34 15.52 12.15 5.29
C SER A 34 15.51 10.75 4.68
N ALA A 35 15.06 10.67 3.45
CA ALA A 35 15.15 9.47 2.62
C ALA A 35 15.46 9.90 1.19
N ASP A 36 16.13 9.05 0.45
CA ASP A 36 16.37 9.26 -0.97
C ASP A 36 15.04 9.28 -1.71
N MET A 37 14.88 10.20 -2.66
CA MET A 37 13.68 10.28 -3.47
C MET A 37 13.82 9.42 -4.73
N PRO A 38 12.72 8.86 -5.26
CA PRO A 38 12.78 8.15 -6.52
C PRO A 38 13.27 9.11 -7.63
N ALA A 39 14.25 8.68 -8.41
CA ALA A 39 14.87 9.51 -9.44
C ALA A 39 14.59 8.93 -10.85
N PRO A 40 13.39 9.16 -11.42
CA PRO A 40 13.09 8.75 -12.77
C PRO A 40 13.94 9.53 -13.78
N LYS A 41 14.21 8.92 -14.94
CA LYS A 41 14.90 9.57 -16.03
C LYS A 41 14.11 10.79 -16.51
N ALA A 42 14.79 11.81 -17.01
CA ALA A 42 14.13 13.03 -17.52
C ALA A 42 13.15 12.76 -18.69
N SER A 43 13.34 11.67 -19.42
CA SER A 43 12.45 11.22 -20.50
C SER A 43 11.22 10.45 -20.03
N THR A 44 11.16 10.06 -18.76
CA THR A 44 10.08 9.22 -18.24
C THR A 44 8.75 9.98 -18.20
N LYS A 45 7.76 9.44 -18.89
CA LYS A 45 6.38 9.93 -18.88
C LYS A 45 5.44 8.97 -18.15
N ARG A 46 5.74 7.66 -18.21
CA ARG A 46 5.02 6.62 -17.50
C ARG A 46 5.91 6.04 -16.42
N LEU A 47 5.52 6.20 -15.18
CA LEU A 47 6.27 5.71 -14.02
C LEU A 47 5.45 4.69 -13.24
N ILE A 48 6.05 3.52 -12.96
CA ILE A 48 5.53 2.55 -12.00
C ILE A 48 6.40 2.61 -10.76
N LEU A 49 5.81 2.90 -9.59
CA LEU A 49 6.47 2.82 -8.30
C LEU A 49 5.95 1.64 -7.50
N LEU A 50 6.87 0.80 -7.04
CA LEU A 50 6.60 -0.35 -6.19
C LEU A 50 7.04 -0.06 -4.76
N PHE A 51 6.15 -0.29 -3.79
CA PHE A 51 6.40 -0.11 -2.36
C PHE A 51 6.27 -1.45 -1.64
N HIS A 52 7.39 -1.93 -1.10
CA HIS A 52 7.42 -3.19 -0.35
C HIS A 52 6.79 -3.05 1.04
N GLY A 53 6.43 -4.17 1.66
CA GLY A 53 5.92 -4.25 3.02
C GLY A 53 6.95 -4.02 4.11
N SER A 54 6.55 -4.17 5.37
CA SER A 54 7.45 -4.02 6.53
C SER A 54 8.58 -5.04 6.49
N GLY A 55 9.84 -4.57 6.54
CA GLY A 55 11.03 -5.41 6.44
C GLY A 55 11.25 -6.08 5.08
N GLY A 56 10.44 -5.73 4.07
CA GLY A 56 10.34 -6.44 2.80
C GLY A 56 11.27 -5.97 1.68
N LYS A 57 12.38 -5.28 1.98
CA LYS A 57 13.29 -4.77 0.94
C LYS A 57 13.83 -5.85 -0.01
N ASP A 58 14.02 -7.07 0.48
CA ASP A 58 14.53 -8.22 -0.28
C ASP A 58 13.45 -9.30 -0.48
N ASN A 59 12.16 -8.95 -0.39
CA ASN A 59 11.05 -9.88 -0.55
C ASN A 59 11.02 -10.48 -1.95
N PRO A 60 11.10 -11.82 -2.13
CA PRO A 60 11.20 -12.46 -3.44
C PRO A 60 10.01 -12.18 -4.35
N ALA A 61 8.78 -12.11 -3.81
CA ALA A 61 7.59 -11.83 -4.59
C ALA A 61 7.63 -10.41 -5.20
N MET A 62 8.06 -9.42 -4.42
CA MET A 62 8.21 -8.05 -4.89
C MET A 62 9.35 -7.89 -5.90
N LEU A 63 10.44 -8.65 -5.75
CA LEU A 63 11.55 -8.67 -6.73
C LEU A 63 11.10 -9.30 -8.05
N GLN A 64 10.33 -10.39 -8.01
CA GLN A 64 9.78 -11.03 -9.19
C GLN A 64 8.76 -10.11 -9.89
N LEU A 65 7.89 -9.43 -9.14
CA LEU A 65 6.96 -8.44 -9.69
C LEU A 65 7.70 -7.30 -10.39
N GLU A 66 8.74 -6.75 -9.77
CA GLU A 66 9.60 -5.72 -10.38
C GLU A 66 10.18 -6.20 -11.72
N GLN A 67 10.76 -7.40 -11.74
CA GLN A 67 11.35 -7.98 -12.95
C GLN A 67 10.28 -8.14 -14.04
N THR A 68 9.13 -8.73 -13.72
CA THR A 68 8.04 -8.95 -14.69
C THR A 68 7.53 -7.63 -15.27
N LEU A 69 7.37 -6.60 -14.44
CA LEU A 69 6.96 -5.27 -14.91
C LEU A 69 8.00 -4.64 -15.83
N ARG A 70 9.30 -4.77 -15.54
CA ARG A 70 10.38 -4.26 -16.38
C ARG A 70 10.43 -4.95 -17.73
N GLU A 71 10.21 -6.26 -17.78
CA GLU A 71 10.19 -7.04 -19.02
C GLU A 71 9.01 -6.66 -19.93
N LYS A 72 7.87 -6.30 -19.31
CA LYS A 72 6.67 -5.92 -20.06
C LYS A 72 6.66 -4.45 -20.48
N LEU A 73 7.30 -3.59 -19.74
CA LEU A 73 7.30 -2.16 -19.98
C LEU A 73 8.45 -1.77 -20.90
N THR A 74 8.29 -1.99 -22.20
CA THR A 74 9.36 -1.83 -23.21
C THR A 74 9.44 -0.44 -23.83
N ALA A 75 8.47 0.47 -23.56
CA ALA A 75 8.49 1.81 -24.13
C ALA A 75 9.61 2.67 -23.50
N ASN A 76 10.35 3.40 -24.34
CA ASN A 76 11.53 4.18 -23.95
C ASN A 76 11.25 5.30 -22.96
N ASP A 77 9.99 5.76 -22.85
CA ASP A 77 9.53 6.79 -21.91
C ASP A 77 8.84 6.21 -20.67
N SER A 78 9.00 4.91 -20.47
CA SER A 78 8.40 4.19 -19.35
C SER A 78 9.47 3.66 -18.39
N GLU A 79 9.21 3.67 -17.09
CA GLU A 79 10.15 3.23 -16.07
C GLU A 79 9.47 2.53 -14.90
N VAL A 80 10.14 1.52 -14.35
CA VAL A 80 9.74 0.82 -13.12
C VAL A 80 10.80 1.07 -12.06
N ILE A 81 10.38 1.61 -10.92
CA ILE A 81 11.24 1.85 -9.76
C ILE A 81 10.64 1.13 -8.55
N ARG A 82 11.38 0.17 -7.99
CA ARG A 82 11.07 -0.36 -6.67
C ARG A 82 11.70 0.56 -5.64
N TYR A 83 10.86 1.29 -4.93
CA TYR A 83 11.29 2.21 -3.89
C TYR A 83 11.55 1.47 -2.57
N VAL A 84 12.81 1.40 -2.19
CA VAL A 84 13.22 0.79 -0.92
C VAL A 84 13.12 1.83 0.18
N TRP A 85 12.16 1.67 1.07
CA TRP A 85 11.91 2.61 2.17
C TRP A 85 12.30 2.08 3.56
N SER A 86 13.13 1.01 3.60
CA SER A 86 13.84 0.64 4.82
C SER A 86 14.90 1.70 5.17
N PRO A 87 15.15 1.99 6.46
CA PRO A 87 14.62 1.27 7.64
C PRO A 87 13.25 1.76 8.13
N TRP A 88 12.62 2.70 7.44
CA TRP A 88 11.36 3.34 7.88
C TRP A 88 10.16 2.39 7.81
N SER A 89 10.23 1.39 6.93
CA SER A 89 9.27 0.29 6.82
C SER A 89 9.36 -0.73 7.94
N ASP A 90 10.51 -0.86 8.61
CA ASP A 90 10.83 -2.01 9.44
C ASP A 90 10.10 -1.98 10.79
N GLY A 91 9.75 -0.80 11.25
CA GLY A 91 8.98 -0.59 12.47
C GLY A 91 7.47 -0.72 12.24
N ARG A 92 6.92 -1.93 12.36
CA ARG A 92 5.50 -2.25 12.09
C ARG A 92 4.51 -1.26 12.70
N LEU A 93 4.73 -0.86 13.96
CA LEU A 93 3.85 0.08 14.67
C LEU A 93 3.85 1.50 14.09
N ARG A 94 4.86 1.86 13.32
CA ARG A 94 5.02 3.20 12.74
C ARG A 94 5.02 3.21 11.21
N ALA A 95 4.85 2.06 10.58
CA ALA A 95 4.86 1.93 9.14
C ALA A 95 3.79 2.84 8.48
N SER A 96 2.60 2.94 9.07
CA SER A 96 1.54 3.83 8.57
C SER A 96 1.97 5.30 8.56
N THR A 97 2.48 5.79 9.68
CA THR A 97 2.91 7.20 9.82
C THR A 97 4.14 7.51 8.96
N ASN A 98 5.11 6.60 8.92
CA ASN A 98 6.29 6.76 8.08
C ASN A 98 5.95 6.70 6.59
N GLY A 99 5.06 5.78 6.20
CA GLY A 99 4.58 5.65 4.81
C GLY A 99 3.85 6.89 4.32
N LEU A 100 2.94 7.43 5.14
CA LEU A 100 2.25 8.69 4.83
C LEU A 100 3.24 9.86 4.66
N TYR A 101 4.19 10.00 5.58
CA TYR A 101 5.20 11.05 5.51
C TYR A 101 6.09 10.95 4.27
N LEU A 102 6.58 9.73 3.96
CA LEU A 102 7.37 9.49 2.75
C LEU A 102 6.56 9.69 1.48
N GLY A 103 5.34 9.18 1.45
CA GLY A 103 4.45 9.35 0.30
C GLY A 103 4.20 10.82 -0.03
N GLU A 104 3.98 11.66 0.99
CA GLU A 104 3.85 13.11 0.80
C GLU A 104 5.11 13.73 0.17
N LYS A 105 6.30 13.37 0.64
CA LYS A 105 7.56 13.86 0.09
C LYS A 105 7.83 13.37 -1.33
N ILE A 106 7.53 12.10 -1.62
CA ILE A 106 7.68 11.52 -2.96
C ILE A 106 6.73 12.24 -3.93
N GLY A 107 5.47 12.45 -3.55
CA GLY A 107 4.50 13.15 -4.40
C GLY A 107 4.93 14.58 -4.72
N ALA A 108 5.40 15.34 -3.73
CA ALA A 108 5.92 16.68 -3.93
C ALA A 108 7.18 16.70 -4.83
N HIS A 109 8.05 15.69 -4.70
CA HIS A 109 9.23 15.56 -5.56
C HIS A 109 8.85 15.23 -7.01
N LEU A 110 7.90 14.31 -7.23
CA LEU A 110 7.45 13.92 -8.56
C LEU A 110 6.65 15.01 -9.28
N ALA A 111 6.04 15.95 -8.55
CA ALA A 111 5.30 17.07 -9.13
C ALA A 111 6.17 17.97 -10.03
N ASN A 112 7.50 17.95 -9.85
CA ASN A 112 8.45 18.67 -10.70
C ASN A 112 9.01 17.84 -11.85
N GLN A 113 8.51 16.61 -12.06
CA GLN A 113 8.94 15.69 -13.11
C GLN A 113 7.92 15.68 -14.26
N ASN A 114 8.35 15.26 -15.46
CA ASN A 114 7.48 15.23 -16.63
C ASN A 114 6.62 13.94 -16.69
N ILE A 115 6.07 13.50 -15.55
CA ILE A 115 5.24 12.32 -15.47
C ILE A 115 3.83 12.62 -15.97
N ARG A 116 3.27 11.75 -16.80
CA ARG A 116 1.89 11.83 -17.34
C ARG A 116 1.01 10.69 -16.83
N GLU A 117 1.62 9.54 -16.57
CA GLU A 117 0.95 8.36 -16.05
C GLU A 117 1.76 7.83 -14.86
N LEU A 118 1.11 7.62 -13.74
CA LEU A 118 1.72 7.12 -12.51
C LEU A 118 0.95 5.91 -12.01
N HIS A 119 1.61 4.76 -11.94
CA HIS A 119 1.06 3.57 -11.33
C HIS A 119 1.78 3.30 -10.00
N LEU A 120 1.03 3.33 -8.91
CA LEU A 120 1.52 3.13 -7.55
C LEU A 120 1.09 1.75 -7.07
N ILE A 121 2.03 0.87 -6.76
CA ILE A 121 1.76 -0.49 -6.32
C ILE A 121 2.30 -0.67 -4.91
N GLY A 122 1.44 -0.97 -3.95
CA GLY A 122 1.81 -1.15 -2.55
C GLY A 122 1.45 -2.51 -2.01
N HIS A 123 2.44 -3.24 -1.49
CA HIS A 123 2.22 -4.50 -0.78
C HIS A 123 2.25 -4.29 0.72
N SER A 124 1.29 -4.91 1.45
CA SER A 124 1.31 -4.89 2.91
C SER A 124 1.36 -3.46 3.47
N ALA A 125 2.34 -3.15 4.33
CA ALA A 125 2.59 -1.80 4.84
C ALA A 125 2.96 -0.78 3.74
N GLY A 126 3.39 -1.23 2.55
CA GLY A 126 3.63 -0.36 1.39
C GLY A 126 2.38 0.33 0.86
N ALA A 127 1.19 -0.16 1.24
CA ALA A 127 -0.10 0.47 0.92
C ALA A 127 -0.28 1.88 1.51
N TRP A 128 0.51 2.27 2.49
CA TRP A 128 0.44 3.59 3.10
C TRP A 128 1.01 4.73 2.26
N LEU A 129 1.82 4.42 1.22
CA LEU A 129 2.45 5.44 0.38
C LEU A 129 1.57 5.92 -0.79
N PRO A 130 0.84 5.06 -1.53
CA PRO A 130 0.15 5.44 -2.77
C PRO A 130 -0.76 6.65 -2.66
N ASP A 131 -1.71 6.68 -1.73
CA ASP A 131 -2.63 7.82 -1.60
C ASP A 131 -1.92 9.11 -1.18
N ALA A 132 -0.90 9.02 -0.32
CA ALA A 132 -0.11 10.17 0.10
C ALA A 132 0.72 10.74 -1.07
N VAL A 133 1.33 9.85 -1.89
CA VAL A 133 2.02 10.25 -3.13
C VAL A 133 1.06 10.97 -4.06
N CYS A 134 -0.09 10.38 -4.34
CA CYS A 134 -1.09 10.94 -5.24
C CYS A 134 -1.60 12.30 -4.76
N ALA A 135 -2.00 12.40 -3.49
CA ALA A 135 -2.53 13.65 -2.92
C ALA A 135 -1.51 14.79 -2.98
N SER A 136 -0.26 14.48 -2.64
CA SER A 136 0.83 15.45 -2.69
C SER A 136 1.20 15.83 -4.13
N LEU A 137 1.26 14.86 -5.04
CA LEU A 137 1.47 15.09 -6.46
C LEU A 137 0.41 16.06 -7.01
N ARG A 138 -0.88 15.77 -6.79
CA ARG A 138 -2.00 16.62 -7.25
C ARG A 138 -2.01 18.01 -6.64
N LYS A 139 -1.48 18.16 -5.42
CA LYS A 139 -1.38 19.45 -4.74
C LYS A 139 -0.33 20.38 -5.39
N TYR A 140 0.77 19.80 -5.88
CA TYR A 140 1.93 20.57 -6.33
C TYR A 140 2.16 20.53 -7.84
N ASN A 141 1.51 19.61 -8.57
CA ASN A 141 1.63 19.54 -10.03
C ASN A 141 0.63 20.48 -10.70
N SER A 142 1.08 21.23 -11.71
CA SER A 142 0.23 22.08 -12.54
C SER A 142 -0.49 21.34 -13.66
N GLU A 143 0.03 20.19 -14.07
CA GLU A 143 -0.49 19.40 -15.19
C GLU A 143 -1.21 18.15 -14.67
N PRO A 144 -2.30 17.70 -15.32
CA PRO A 144 -3.00 16.50 -14.91
C PRO A 144 -2.12 15.26 -15.12
N VAL A 145 -2.03 14.40 -14.08
CA VAL A 145 -1.40 13.09 -14.15
C VAL A 145 -2.47 12.03 -13.92
N LYS A 146 -2.52 11.04 -14.81
CA LYS A 146 -3.37 9.85 -14.61
C LYS A 146 -2.73 8.97 -13.54
N VAL A 147 -3.47 8.64 -12.49
CA VAL A 147 -2.97 7.84 -11.38
C VAL A 147 -3.77 6.54 -11.25
N ARG A 148 -3.05 5.41 -11.34
CA ARG A 148 -3.55 4.08 -11.00
C ARG A 148 -2.93 3.64 -9.68
N MET A 149 -3.70 2.95 -8.84
CA MET A 149 -3.20 2.29 -7.64
C MET A 149 -3.56 0.82 -7.64
N THR A 150 -2.60 -0.01 -7.23
CA THR A 150 -2.82 -1.44 -6.98
C THR A 150 -2.35 -1.75 -5.57
N PHE A 151 -3.24 -2.27 -4.77
CA PHE A 151 -2.97 -2.69 -3.40
C PHE A 151 -2.91 -4.22 -3.35
N LEU A 152 -1.79 -4.75 -2.85
CA LEU A 152 -1.53 -6.19 -2.75
C LEU A 152 -1.52 -6.55 -1.28
N ASP A 153 -2.60 -7.16 -0.81
CA ASP A 153 -2.83 -7.50 0.58
C ASP A 153 -2.50 -6.36 1.57
N PRO A 154 -3.18 -5.21 1.44
CA PRO A 154 -2.81 -3.98 2.12
C PRO A 154 -3.07 -4.03 3.62
N ILE A 155 -2.11 -3.58 4.45
CA ILE A 155 -2.33 -3.39 5.89
C ILE A 155 -2.97 -2.02 6.13
N GLY A 156 -4.21 -2.01 6.61
CA GLY A 156 -5.04 -0.82 6.79
C GLY A 156 -5.01 -0.20 8.19
N ILE A 157 -4.27 -0.74 9.17
CA ILE A 157 -4.26 -0.26 10.56
C ILE A 157 -3.48 1.04 10.67
N LYS A 158 -4.16 2.14 11.06
CA LYS A 158 -3.52 3.44 11.30
C LYS A 158 -3.31 3.68 12.78
N GLY A 159 -2.06 3.86 13.18
CA GLY A 159 -1.74 3.98 14.59
C GLY A 159 -1.88 2.66 15.32
N PHE A 160 -2.43 2.71 16.52
CA PHE A 160 -2.62 1.55 17.40
C PHE A 160 -4.10 1.19 17.60
N LEU A 161 -5.02 2.13 17.35
CA LEU A 161 -6.45 1.99 17.67
C LEU A 161 -7.37 2.02 16.43
N ASP A 162 -6.91 2.50 15.29
CA ASP A 162 -7.73 2.68 14.09
C ASP A 162 -7.50 1.53 13.11
N PHE A 163 -8.26 0.45 13.29
CA PHE A 163 -8.08 -0.80 12.54
C PHE A 163 -8.64 -0.75 11.12
N ASP A 164 -9.66 0.06 10.87
CA ASP A 164 -10.42 0.07 9.60
C ASP A 164 -10.02 1.23 8.69
N TRP A 165 -9.02 2.01 9.06
CA TRP A 165 -8.69 3.22 8.32
C TRP A 165 -8.36 2.93 6.85
N GLY A 166 -7.57 1.91 6.59
CA GLY A 166 -7.15 1.54 5.24
C GLY A 166 -8.32 1.09 4.37
N SER A 167 -9.21 0.24 4.88
CA SER A 167 -10.39 -0.24 4.16
C SER A 167 -11.31 0.91 3.73
N GLN A 168 -11.37 1.98 4.51
CA GLN A 168 -12.20 3.16 4.24
C GLN A 168 -11.52 4.21 3.36
N ASN A 169 -10.19 4.25 3.30
CA ASN A 169 -9.46 5.39 2.73
C ASN A 169 -8.58 5.06 1.53
N PHE A 170 -7.95 3.86 1.47
CA PHE A 170 -7.04 3.52 0.39
C PHE A 170 -7.74 3.53 -0.97
N GLY A 171 -7.06 4.10 -1.97
CA GLY A 171 -7.52 4.24 -3.35
C GLY A 171 -8.29 5.53 -3.61
N GLY A 172 -8.51 6.37 -2.58
CA GLY A 172 -9.36 7.55 -2.68
C GLY A 172 -8.88 8.62 -3.66
N CYS A 173 -7.58 8.74 -3.81
CA CYS A 173 -6.96 9.75 -4.70
C CYS A 173 -6.85 9.31 -6.16
N ALA A 174 -6.79 8.01 -6.46
CA ALA A 174 -6.54 7.49 -7.80
C ALA A 174 -7.69 7.75 -8.79
N ASP A 175 -7.38 7.80 -10.08
CA ASP A 175 -8.37 7.72 -11.16
C ASP A 175 -8.94 6.30 -11.22
N PHE A 176 -8.07 5.29 -11.06
CA PHE A 176 -8.46 3.89 -10.88
C PHE A 176 -7.68 3.27 -9.71
N ALA A 177 -8.37 2.52 -8.86
CA ALA A 177 -7.76 1.76 -7.77
C ALA A 177 -8.31 0.33 -7.75
N GLU A 178 -7.42 -0.62 -7.55
CA GLU A 178 -7.73 -2.03 -7.36
C GLU A 178 -7.01 -2.59 -6.13
N ALA A 179 -7.56 -3.62 -5.52
CA ALA A 179 -6.92 -4.37 -4.47
C ALA A 179 -7.02 -5.88 -4.77
N ILE A 180 -5.92 -6.59 -4.63
CA ILE A 180 -5.89 -8.03 -4.61
C ILE A 180 -5.73 -8.46 -3.15
N ILE A 181 -6.70 -9.20 -2.62
CA ILE A 181 -6.80 -9.50 -1.21
C ILE A 181 -6.91 -11.01 -0.96
N ASN A 182 -6.32 -11.44 0.16
CA ASN A 182 -6.54 -12.76 0.73
C ASN A 182 -7.20 -12.59 2.10
N THR A 183 -8.51 -12.84 2.18
CA THR A 183 -9.28 -12.65 3.42
C THR A 183 -8.97 -13.71 4.50
N ASN A 184 -8.16 -14.71 4.17
CA ASN A 184 -7.73 -15.79 5.08
C ASN A 184 -6.28 -15.59 5.57
N ASP A 185 -5.69 -14.44 5.32
CA ASP A 185 -4.36 -14.11 5.82
C ASP A 185 -4.35 -13.92 7.35
N ASN A 186 -3.23 -14.32 7.97
CA ASN A 186 -3.03 -14.19 9.42
C ASN A 186 -2.43 -12.84 9.83
N VAL A 187 -2.15 -11.95 8.89
CA VAL A 187 -1.60 -10.62 9.18
C VAL A 187 -2.75 -9.69 9.59
N PRO A 188 -2.70 -9.08 10.78
CA PRO A 188 -3.77 -8.19 11.21
C PRO A 188 -3.96 -6.99 10.27
N GLY A 189 -5.22 -6.71 9.91
CA GLY A 189 -5.57 -5.51 9.13
C GLY A 189 -5.45 -5.65 7.61
N THR A 190 -5.35 -6.89 7.08
CA THR A 190 -5.34 -7.17 5.64
C THR A 190 -6.65 -7.72 5.10
N ASN A 191 -7.51 -8.24 5.96
CA ASN A 191 -8.62 -9.13 5.60
C ASN A 191 -9.88 -8.41 5.12
N GLU A 192 -9.86 -7.10 4.91
CA GLU A 192 -11.05 -6.34 4.55
C GLU A 192 -10.95 -5.71 3.15
N PRO A 193 -12.01 -5.84 2.33
CA PRO A 193 -12.09 -5.16 1.05
C PRO A 193 -12.00 -3.64 1.20
N LEU A 194 -11.32 -2.99 0.26
CA LEU A 194 -11.20 -1.54 0.21
C LEU A 194 -12.45 -0.91 -0.39
N GLN A 195 -13.07 0.04 0.32
CA GLN A 195 -14.29 0.71 -0.13
C GLN A 195 -14.07 1.63 -1.34
N ARG A 196 -12.82 2.05 -1.59
CA ARG A 196 -12.46 2.99 -2.66
C ARG A 196 -11.65 2.36 -3.78
N ALA A 197 -11.52 1.04 -3.80
CA ALA A 197 -10.89 0.27 -4.85
C ALA A 197 -11.83 -0.83 -5.35
N PHE A 198 -11.59 -1.33 -6.56
CA PHE A 198 -12.16 -2.59 -7.01
C PHE A 198 -11.36 -3.73 -6.37
N ASN A 199 -12.04 -4.67 -5.72
CA ASN A 199 -11.38 -5.75 -4.99
C ASN A 199 -11.45 -7.05 -5.77
N ILE A 200 -10.33 -7.76 -5.85
CA ILE A 200 -10.21 -9.12 -6.37
C ILE A 200 -9.85 -10.01 -5.19
N ASP A 201 -10.78 -10.82 -4.75
CA ASP A 201 -10.59 -11.77 -3.67
C ASP A 201 -10.04 -13.09 -4.24
N VAL A 202 -8.81 -13.42 -3.88
CA VAL A 202 -8.07 -14.59 -4.35
C VAL A 202 -7.95 -15.69 -3.28
N THR A 203 -8.73 -15.58 -2.21
CA THR A 203 -8.68 -16.47 -1.04
C THR A 203 -8.93 -17.92 -1.40
N GLU A 204 -9.87 -18.19 -2.30
CA GLU A 204 -10.28 -19.55 -2.67
C GLU A 204 -9.34 -20.20 -3.71
N LEU A 205 -8.41 -19.44 -4.28
CA LEU A 205 -7.48 -19.98 -5.26
C LEU A 205 -6.39 -20.82 -4.58
N PRO A 206 -6.11 -22.03 -5.09
CA PRO A 206 -5.05 -22.87 -4.51
C PRO A 206 -3.67 -22.26 -4.68
N HIS A 207 -2.89 -22.24 -3.62
CA HIS A 207 -1.50 -21.78 -3.63
C HIS A 207 -0.68 -22.48 -2.54
N ASP A 208 0.62 -22.65 -2.80
CA ASP A 208 1.60 -23.26 -1.88
C ASP A 208 2.43 -22.19 -1.13
N MET A 209 2.01 -20.94 -1.17
CA MET A 209 2.77 -19.79 -0.67
C MET A 209 2.25 -19.29 0.68
N ASN A 210 3.02 -18.40 1.30
CA ASN A 210 2.52 -17.59 2.40
C ASN A 210 1.30 -16.79 1.94
N GLY A 211 0.19 -16.91 2.64
CA GLY A 211 -1.08 -16.27 2.28
C GLY A 211 -0.98 -14.75 2.09
N HIS A 212 -0.12 -14.08 2.87
CA HIS A 212 0.13 -12.64 2.75
C HIS A 212 0.93 -12.24 1.49
N GLU A 213 1.70 -13.16 0.93
CA GLU A 213 2.45 -12.92 -0.32
C GLU A 213 1.69 -13.38 -1.56
N TRP A 214 0.68 -14.22 -1.39
CA TRP A 214 -0.10 -14.77 -2.48
C TRP A 214 -0.70 -13.69 -3.41
N PRO A 215 -1.30 -12.60 -2.94
CA PRO A 215 -1.78 -11.53 -3.80
C PRO A 215 -0.71 -10.89 -4.69
N VAL A 216 0.56 -10.84 -4.24
CA VAL A 216 1.69 -10.35 -5.07
C VAL A 216 2.00 -11.31 -6.21
N TRP A 217 2.06 -12.62 -5.91
CA TRP A 217 2.29 -13.66 -6.90
C TRP A 217 1.16 -13.77 -7.91
N TYR A 218 -0.08 -13.74 -7.43
CA TYR A 218 -1.26 -13.73 -8.28
C TYR A 218 -1.22 -12.55 -9.25
N TYR A 219 -1.00 -11.34 -8.76
CA TYR A 219 -0.90 -10.16 -9.61
C TYR A 219 0.23 -10.29 -10.63
N THR A 220 1.38 -10.81 -10.23
CA THR A 220 2.51 -11.05 -11.13
C THR A 220 2.17 -12.01 -12.27
N GLN A 221 1.41 -13.09 -11.99
CA GLN A 221 0.96 -14.04 -13.00
C GLN A 221 -0.06 -13.43 -13.96
N THR A 222 -1.00 -12.64 -13.44
CA THR A 222 -2.04 -12.01 -14.27
C THR A 222 -1.50 -10.94 -15.22
N LEU A 223 -0.34 -10.36 -14.93
CA LEU A 223 0.30 -9.38 -15.82
C LEU A 223 0.51 -9.92 -17.24
N ASN A 224 0.64 -11.24 -17.44
CA ASN A 224 0.81 -11.84 -18.76
C ASN A 224 -0.42 -11.65 -19.68
N GLY A 225 -1.61 -11.53 -19.11
CA GLY A 225 -2.86 -11.28 -19.83
C GLY A 225 -3.39 -9.85 -19.71
N MET A 226 -2.78 -9.01 -18.85
CA MET A 226 -3.24 -7.64 -18.60
C MET A 226 -2.54 -6.62 -19.50
N SER A 227 -3.30 -5.60 -19.95
CA SER A 227 -2.72 -4.37 -20.46
C SER A 227 -2.22 -3.52 -19.28
N LEU A 228 -0.95 -3.12 -19.32
CA LEU A 228 -0.41 -2.12 -18.39
C LEU A 228 -0.77 -0.69 -18.80
N SER A 229 -1.51 -0.53 -19.91
CA SER A 229 -2.03 0.75 -20.34
C SER A 229 -3.09 1.24 -19.38
N MET A 230 -3.09 2.53 -19.09
CA MET A 230 -4.13 3.22 -18.31
C MET A 230 -5.42 3.43 -19.12
N ASP A 231 -5.57 2.75 -20.26
CA ASP A 231 -6.69 2.96 -21.16
C ASP A 231 -7.99 2.34 -20.63
N ALA A 232 -8.96 3.11 -20.75
CA ALA A 232 -10.41 3.15 -20.64
C ALA A 232 -11.17 1.99 -19.94
N ASN A 233 -10.87 0.74 -20.18
CA ASN A 233 -11.75 -0.36 -19.76
C ASN A 233 -11.70 -0.68 -18.25
N HIS A 234 -10.68 -0.22 -17.54
CA HIS A 234 -10.54 -0.45 -16.10
C HIS A 234 -11.31 0.57 -15.24
N PHE A 235 -11.68 1.71 -15.81
CA PHE A 235 -12.37 2.79 -15.09
C PHE A 235 -13.87 2.51 -14.85
N GLU A 236 -14.42 1.47 -15.46
CA GLU A 236 -15.83 1.08 -15.30
C GLU A 236 -16.07 0.14 -14.12
N MET A 237 -15.02 -0.38 -13.49
CA MET A 237 -15.16 -1.27 -12.35
C MET A 237 -15.57 -0.48 -11.10
N PRO A 238 -16.72 -0.83 -10.47
CA PRO A 238 -17.24 -0.05 -9.36
C PRO A 238 -16.35 -0.17 -8.11
N ARG A 239 -16.06 0.97 -7.49
CA ARG A 239 -15.34 1.05 -6.23
C ARG A 239 -16.11 0.34 -5.13
N GLY A 240 -15.40 -0.38 -4.26
CA GLY A 240 -15.97 -1.17 -3.18
C GLY A 240 -16.56 -2.51 -3.62
N ALA A 241 -16.70 -2.76 -4.92
CA ALA A 241 -17.12 -4.07 -5.40
C ALA A 241 -16.03 -5.12 -5.15
N VAL A 242 -16.46 -6.36 -4.92
CA VAL A 242 -15.59 -7.52 -4.71
C VAL A 242 -15.92 -8.56 -5.78
N ALA A 243 -14.93 -8.88 -6.61
CA ALA A 243 -14.98 -10.05 -7.49
C ALA A 243 -14.18 -11.18 -6.85
N LYS A 244 -14.77 -12.38 -6.78
CA LYS A 244 -14.04 -13.59 -6.41
C LYS A 244 -13.44 -14.18 -7.68
N ASP A 245 -12.14 -14.35 -7.72
CA ASP A 245 -11.52 -15.14 -8.77
C ASP A 245 -11.54 -16.61 -8.36
N VAL A 246 -12.32 -17.40 -9.11
CA VAL A 246 -12.48 -18.84 -8.88
C VAL A 246 -12.01 -19.64 -10.10
N THR A 247 -11.37 -19.00 -11.07
CA THR A 247 -11.10 -19.61 -12.39
C THR A 247 -9.91 -20.57 -12.41
N ALA A 248 -9.16 -20.72 -11.32
CA ALA A 248 -8.02 -21.64 -11.25
C ALA A 248 -8.39 -23.11 -10.87
N SER A 249 -9.67 -23.48 -10.87
CA SER A 249 -10.12 -24.84 -10.53
C SER A 249 -10.59 -25.67 -11.73
N ALA A 250 -10.10 -25.40 -12.93
CA ALA A 250 -10.39 -26.22 -14.10
C ALA A 250 -9.07 -26.55 -14.82
N ASP A 251 -8.45 -27.66 -14.38
CA ASP A 251 -7.89 -28.80 -15.11
C ASP A 251 -6.82 -29.54 -14.32
#